data_4fca8a830316feaf8a57944d8a96065c
#
_entry.id   4fca8a830316feaf8a57944d8a96065c
#
_cell.length_a   1.000
_cell.length_b   1.000
_cell.length_c   1.000
_cell.angle_alpha   90.00
_cell.angle_beta   90.00
_cell.angle_gamma   90.00
#
_symmetry.space_group_name_H-M   'P 1'
#
loop_
_entity.id
_entity.type
_entity.pdbx_description
1 polymer ?
#
loop_
_entity_poly.entity_id
_entity_poly.type
_entity_poly.pdbx_seq_one_letter_code
_entity_poly.pdbx_strand_id
1 'polypeptide(L)'
;MHHSFDEYAHDEDHFYSDSGSVALPSDGRLVWAHLIGPLGADEVTEDKEELWVVLDTVTGEVLGRVNTKTVASNSEHTTHPDPTQMGLSIGEGEEGSPVLWGRWDGQQLIAEQIGIERVLLDVSPGGQHLLTVPVGQWSLSLHQVEDGSLLRELSAQDNLPTHPQSTGGDRVYWDYGAAFVNEDLIVAGTSECDVRYGTVRHWLVDVPGMSLQDEISYPFPVWGPAHSAGGGAWYTVSKDRTSVNLWQLAD
;
A
#
# COMPACT_ATOMS: atom_id res chain seq x y z
N MET A 1 -27.61 -9.15 -4.35
CA MET A 1 -27.07 -10.34 -5.04
C MET A 1 -25.83 -10.77 -4.26
N HIS A 2 -25.84 -11.98 -3.66
CA HIS A 2 -24.69 -12.52 -2.94
C HIS A 2 -23.84 -13.24 -3.99
N HIS A 3 -22.67 -12.74 -4.33
CA HIS A 3 -21.65 -13.52 -4.98
C HIS A 3 -20.98 -14.34 -3.88
N SER A 4 -21.30 -15.62 -3.80
CA SER A 4 -20.60 -16.53 -2.90
C SER A 4 -19.32 -16.95 -3.62
N PHE A 5 -18.20 -16.59 -3.07
CA PHE A 5 -16.88 -17.09 -3.48
C PHE A 5 -16.56 -18.44 -2.83
N ASP A 6 -17.57 -19.07 -2.15
CA ASP A 6 -17.44 -20.29 -1.37
C ASP A 6 -17.38 -21.59 -2.19
N GLU A 7 -17.43 -21.54 -3.51
CA GLU A 7 -17.45 -22.77 -4.33
C GLU A 7 -16.08 -23.40 -4.58
N TYR A 8 -15.01 -22.83 -4.04
CA TYR A 8 -13.73 -23.54 -4.01
C TYR A 8 -13.69 -24.45 -2.78
N ALA A 9 -14.53 -25.53 -2.83
CA ALA A 9 -14.51 -26.58 -1.85
C ALA A 9 -13.09 -27.17 -1.75
N HIS A 10 -12.53 -27.01 -0.59
CA HIS A 10 -11.51 -27.81 0.08
C HIS A 10 -10.98 -29.01 -0.72
N ASP A 11 -10.04 -28.74 -1.62
CA ASP A 11 -9.11 -29.76 -2.05
C ASP A 11 -7.93 -29.70 -1.06
N GLU A 12 -7.85 -30.70 -0.18
CA GLU A 12 -6.95 -30.70 0.99
C GLU A 12 -5.45 -30.67 0.64
N ASP A 13 -5.11 -30.69 -0.64
CA ASP A 13 -3.72 -30.73 -1.11
C ASP A 13 -3.20 -29.41 -1.70
N HIS A 14 -3.98 -28.33 -1.70
CA HIS A 14 -3.53 -27.06 -2.23
C HIS A 14 -3.69 -25.96 -1.17
N PHE A 15 -2.56 -25.46 -0.69
CA PHE A 15 -2.50 -24.20 0.06
C PHE A 15 -2.92 -23.06 -0.87
N TYR A 16 -4.22 -22.75 -0.87
CA TYR A 16 -4.66 -21.47 -1.40
C TYR A 16 -4.43 -20.43 -0.32
N SER A 17 -3.59 -19.47 -0.61
CA SER A 17 -3.61 -18.26 0.19
C SER A 17 -4.95 -17.56 -0.13
N ASP A 18 -5.78 -17.35 0.89
CA ASP A 18 -7.00 -16.53 0.82
C ASP A 18 -6.63 -15.03 0.63
N SER A 19 -5.65 -14.76 -0.22
CA SER A 19 -5.03 -13.46 -0.38
C SER A 19 -5.73 -12.66 -1.46
N GLY A 20 -6.68 -11.89 -1.04
CA GLY A 20 -7.29 -10.85 -1.83
C GLY A 20 -7.36 -9.56 -1.04
N SER A 21 -7.61 -8.46 -1.70
CA SER A 21 -7.83 -7.17 -1.06
C SER A 21 -9.00 -6.43 -1.68
N VAL A 22 -9.61 -5.57 -0.89
CA VAL A 22 -10.76 -4.74 -1.30
C VAL A 22 -10.52 -3.33 -0.83
N ALA A 23 -10.83 -2.36 -1.69
CA ALA A 23 -10.79 -0.95 -1.34
C ALA A 23 -12.03 -0.21 -1.84
N LEU A 24 -12.45 0.77 -1.05
CA LEU A 24 -13.49 1.74 -1.43
C LEU A 24 -12.83 3.11 -1.60
N PRO A 25 -12.89 3.71 -2.81
CA PRO A 25 -12.57 5.11 -2.99
C PRO A 25 -13.48 6.02 -2.16
N SER A 26 -13.04 7.27 -1.97
CA SER A 26 -13.70 8.23 -1.10
C SER A 26 -15.14 8.56 -1.47
N ASP A 27 -15.54 8.41 -2.73
CA ASP A 27 -16.91 8.67 -3.20
C ASP A 27 -17.89 7.50 -2.91
N GLY A 28 -17.37 6.34 -2.53
CA GLY A 28 -18.13 5.14 -2.17
C GLY A 28 -18.98 4.54 -3.30
N ARG A 29 -18.74 4.92 -4.57
CA ARG A 29 -19.52 4.42 -5.72
C ARG A 29 -18.94 3.17 -6.35
N LEU A 30 -17.65 3.01 -6.25
CA LEU A 30 -16.92 1.88 -6.80
C LEU A 30 -16.35 1.03 -5.67
N VAL A 31 -16.22 -0.25 -5.91
CA VAL A 31 -15.38 -1.16 -5.13
C VAL A 31 -14.30 -1.67 -6.05
N TRP A 32 -13.06 -1.57 -5.63
CA TRP A 32 -11.93 -2.21 -6.26
C TRP A 32 -11.59 -3.46 -5.48
N ALA A 33 -11.46 -4.60 -6.14
CA ALA A 33 -11.12 -5.85 -5.49
C ALA A 33 -10.08 -6.63 -6.32
N HIS A 34 -9.07 -7.14 -5.65
CA HIS A 34 -8.15 -8.12 -6.19
C HIS A 34 -8.50 -9.48 -5.61
N LEU A 35 -8.68 -10.48 -6.45
CA LEU A 35 -9.19 -11.79 -6.05
C LEU A 35 -8.77 -12.88 -7.04
N ILE A 36 -8.85 -14.12 -6.59
CA ILE A 36 -8.66 -15.28 -7.44
C ILE A 36 -9.99 -15.59 -8.15
N GLY A 37 -9.95 -15.69 -9.50
CA GLY A 37 -11.13 -16.01 -10.32
C GLY A 37 -11.36 -17.52 -10.45
N PRO A 38 -12.44 -17.95 -11.12
CA PRO A 38 -13.33 -17.17 -11.99
C PRO A 38 -14.45 -16.43 -11.23
N LEU A 39 -15.03 -15.40 -11.86
CA LEU A 39 -16.15 -14.63 -11.30
C LEU A 39 -17.54 -15.22 -11.59
N GLY A 40 -17.64 -16.33 -12.27
CA GLY A 40 -18.93 -16.93 -12.64
C GLY A 40 -18.87 -18.44 -12.74
N ALA A 41 -19.99 -19.11 -12.40
CA ALA A 41 -20.12 -20.57 -12.43
C ALA A 41 -19.94 -21.19 -13.83
N ASP A 42 -20.02 -20.38 -14.89
CA ASP A 42 -19.90 -20.85 -16.28
C ASP A 42 -18.45 -20.69 -16.83
N GLU A 43 -17.56 -20.03 -16.08
CA GLU A 43 -16.16 -19.83 -16.47
C GLU A 43 -15.28 -20.90 -15.80
N VAL A 44 -15.33 -22.12 -16.29
CA VAL A 44 -14.39 -23.17 -15.88
C VAL A 44 -13.09 -22.94 -16.66
N THR A 45 -12.15 -22.21 -16.07
CA THR A 45 -10.77 -22.17 -16.57
C THR A 45 -9.95 -23.21 -15.83
N GLU A 46 -9.17 -24.02 -16.56
CA GLU A 46 -8.23 -24.96 -15.95
C GLU A 46 -7.12 -24.25 -15.18
N ASP A 47 -6.86 -22.98 -15.52
CA ASP A 47 -5.88 -22.12 -14.86
C ASP A 47 -6.58 -21.09 -13.98
N LYS A 48 -6.18 -21.01 -12.72
CA LYS A 48 -6.65 -19.97 -11.81
C LYS A 48 -6.08 -18.63 -12.25
N GLU A 49 -6.97 -17.71 -12.52
CA GLU A 49 -6.60 -16.35 -12.88
C GLU A 49 -6.74 -15.46 -11.66
N GLU A 50 -5.78 -14.59 -11.44
CA GLU A 50 -5.92 -13.49 -10.50
C GLU A 50 -6.50 -12.27 -11.22
N LEU A 51 -7.60 -11.78 -10.68
CA LEU A 51 -8.39 -10.74 -11.29
C LEU A 51 -8.38 -9.48 -10.43
N TRP A 52 -8.15 -8.37 -11.07
CA TRP A 52 -8.47 -7.06 -10.52
C TRP A 52 -9.77 -6.57 -11.12
N VAL A 53 -10.73 -6.26 -10.26
CA VAL A 53 -12.10 -5.94 -10.68
C VAL A 53 -12.58 -4.62 -10.10
N VAL A 54 -13.47 -3.96 -10.83
CA VAL A 54 -14.23 -2.80 -10.38
C VAL A 54 -15.70 -3.18 -10.35
N LEU A 55 -16.36 -2.92 -9.22
CA LEU A 55 -17.78 -3.19 -9.03
C LEU A 55 -18.52 -1.90 -8.67
N ASP A 56 -19.79 -1.87 -9.04
CA ASP A 56 -20.74 -0.86 -8.57
C ASP A 56 -21.21 -1.21 -7.15
N THR A 57 -21.09 -0.28 -6.19
CA THR A 57 -21.44 -0.52 -4.79
C THR A 57 -22.94 -0.73 -4.56
N VAL A 58 -23.80 -0.19 -5.43
CA VAL A 58 -25.24 -0.24 -5.27
C VAL A 58 -25.83 -1.52 -5.84
N THR A 59 -25.37 -1.90 -7.04
CA THR A 59 -25.89 -3.07 -7.77
C THR A 59 -25.11 -4.34 -7.52
N GLY A 60 -23.82 -4.22 -7.11
CA GLY A 60 -22.87 -5.32 -7.04
C GLY A 60 -22.45 -5.85 -8.41
N GLU A 61 -22.76 -5.12 -9.49
CA GLU A 61 -22.38 -5.50 -10.84
C GLU A 61 -20.87 -5.31 -11.06
N VAL A 62 -20.24 -6.30 -11.70
CA VAL A 62 -18.84 -6.18 -12.15
C VAL A 62 -18.83 -5.29 -13.38
N LEU A 63 -18.30 -4.08 -13.24
CA LEU A 63 -18.20 -3.09 -14.30
C LEU A 63 -17.01 -3.35 -15.22
N GLY A 64 -15.88 -3.77 -14.64
CA GLY A 64 -14.68 -4.04 -15.40
C GLY A 64 -13.79 -5.05 -14.67
N ARG A 65 -13.00 -5.79 -15.46
CA ARG A 65 -12.03 -6.75 -14.93
C ARG A 65 -10.78 -6.82 -15.80
N VAL A 66 -9.66 -7.14 -15.18
CA VAL A 66 -8.40 -7.42 -15.86
C VAL A 66 -7.67 -8.55 -15.13
N ASN A 67 -7.05 -9.46 -15.88
CA ASN A 67 -6.16 -10.47 -15.33
C ASN A 67 -4.82 -9.78 -14.99
N THR A 68 -4.40 -9.86 -13.72
CA THR A 68 -3.14 -9.28 -13.25
C THR A 68 -1.91 -10.06 -13.72
N LYS A 69 -2.11 -11.32 -14.12
CA LYS A 69 -1.05 -12.27 -14.50
C LYS A 69 -0.04 -12.49 -13.38
N THR A 70 -0.52 -12.45 -12.15
CA THR A 70 0.27 -12.63 -10.93
C THR A 70 -0.14 -13.91 -10.22
N VAL A 71 0.69 -14.34 -9.28
CA VAL A 71 0.40 -15.44 -8.34
C VAL A 71 0.58 -14.87 -6.93
N ALA A 72 -0.46 -14.21 -6.43
CA ALA A 72 -0.37 -13.45 -5.20
C ALA A 72 -0.28 -14.32 -3.95
N SER A 73 0.64 -13.97 -3.06
CA SER A 73 0.62 -14.40 -1.67
C SER A 73 -0.16 -13.41 -0.78
N ASN A 74 -0.18 -12.14 -1.16
CA ASN A 74 -0.99 -11.08 -0.57
C ASN A 74 -1.14 -9.91 -1.55
N SER A 75 -2.08 -9.02 -1.28
CA SER A 75 -2.21 -7.77 -2.03
C SER A 75 -2.72 -6.63 -1.15
N GLU A 76 -2.41 -5.40 -1.54
CA GLU A 76 -2.85 -4.19 -0.84
C GLU A 76 -3.18 -3.10 -1.84
N HIS A 77 -4.34 -2.46 -1.65
CA HIS A 77 -4.78 -1.33 -2.45
C HIS A 77 -4.33 -0.01 -1.82
N THR A 78 -3.96 0.94 -2.68
CA THR A 78 -3.70 2.32 -2.29
C THR A 78 -4.64 3.24 -3.05
N THR A 79 -5.48 3.96 -2.31
CA THR A 79 -6.54 4.80 -2.89
C THR A 79 -5.98 6.08 -3.52
N HIS A 80 -6.56 6.48 -4.63
CA HIS A 80 -6.29 7.75 -5.29
C HIS A 80 -7.43 8.75 -4.99
N PRO A 81 -7.17 10.09 -4.94
CA PRO A 81 -8.23 11.09 -4.80
C PRO A 81 -9.29 11.05 -5.90
N ASP A 82 -8.90 10.72 -7.13
CA ASP A 82 -9.83 10.39 -8.21
C ASP A 82 -10.29 8.92 -8.02
N PRO A 83 -11.59 8.68 -7.75
CA PRO A 83 -12.10 7.34 -7.45
C PRO A 83 -12.02 6.37 -8.63
N THR A 84 -11.76 6.85 -9.83
CA THR A 84 -11.56 6.04 -11.02
C THR A 84 -10.14 5.51 -11.18
N GLN A 85 -9.26 5.83 -10.22
CA GLN A 85 -7.89 5.36 -10.20
C GLN A 85 -7.57 4.64 -8.88
N MET A 86 -6.69 3.66 -8.94
CA MET A 86 -6.30 2.84 -7.79
C MET A 86 -4.92 2.26 -8.00
N GLY A 87 -4.14 2.22 -6.93
CA GLY A 87 -2.89 1.47 -6.87
C GLY A 87 -3.11 0.07 -6.30
N LEU A 88 -2.32 -0.90 -6.73
CA LEU A 88 -2.32 -2.26 -6.20
C LEU A 88 -0.88 -2.77 -6.10
N SER A 89 -0.46 -3.06 -4.87
CA SER A 89 0.77 -3.80 -4.59
C SER A 89 0.44 -5.28 -4.45
N ILE A 90 1.22 -6.15 -5.10
CA ILE A 90 1.02 -7.59 -5.06
C ILE A 90 2.31 -8.24 -4.60
N GLY A 91 2.24 -9.10 -3.58
CA GLY A 91 3.35 -9.91 -3.13
C GLY A 91 3.28 -11.30 -3.77
N GLU A 92 4.26 -11.66 -4.57
CA GLU A 92 4.36 -12.96 -5.24
C GLU A 92 5.40 -13.89 -4.60
N GLY A 93 5.83 -13.57 -3.36
CA GLY A 93 6.89 -14.32 -2.69
C GLY A 93 8.23 -14.17 -3.43
N GLU A 94 8.81 -15.28 -3.87
CA GLU A 94 10.09 -15.30 -4.60
C GLU A 94 9.97 -14.79 -6.06
N GLU A 95 8.74 -14.73 -6.59
CA GLU A 95 8.48 -14.27 -7.98
C GLU A 95 8.53 -12.74 -8.12
N GLY A 96 8.47 -12.01 -7.00
CA GLY A 96 8.61 -10.56 -6.99
C GLY A 96 7.49 -9.82 -6.27
N SER A 97 7.43 -8.51 -6.50
CA SER A 97 6.41 -7.63 -5.93
C SER A 97 6.05 -6.54 -6.95
N PRO A 98 5.17 -6.85 -7.91
CA PRO A 98 4.71 -5.87 -8.87
C PRO A 98 3.79 -4.83 -8.22
N VAL A 99 3.88 -3.60 -8.73
CA VAL A 99 2.94 -2.52 -8.46
C VAL A 99 2.17 -2.21 -9.73
N LEU A 100 0.86 -2.34 -9.64
CA LEU A 100 -0.06 -2.04 -10.75
C LEU A 100 -0.79 -0.73 -10.47
N TRP A 101 -1.06 0.01 -11.54
CA TRP A 101 -1.91 1.18 -11.52
C TRP A 101 -3.14 0.95 -12.39
N GLY A 102 -4.32 0.99 -11.77
CA GLY A 102 -5.61 0.80 -12.42
C GLY A 102 -6.29 2.11 -12.76
N ARG A 103 -6.91 2.16 -13.95
CA ARG A 103 -7.78 3.27 -14.39
C ARG A 103 -9.08 2.69 -14.94
N TRP A 104 -10.18 3.16 -14.38
CA TRP A 104 -11.52 2.86 -14.85
C TRP A 104 -12.05 4.04 -15.67
N ASP A 105 -12.23 3.89 -16.98
CA ASP A 105 -12.67 4.97 -17.86
C ASP A 105 -14.20 5.06 -18.04
N GLY A 106 -14.97 4.23 -17.32
CA GLY A 106 -16.41 4.10 -17.43
C GLY A 106 -16.87 2.99 -18.38
N GLN A 107 -15.95 2.33 -19.07
CA GLN A 107 -16.22 1.22 -19.99
C GLN A 107 -15.28 0.03 -19.78
N GLN A 108 -14.01 0.30 -19.49
CA GLN A 108 -13.02 -0.74 -19.30
C GLN A 108 -12.07 -0.40 -18.14
N LEU A 109 -11.61 -1.42 -17.46
CA LEU A 109 -10.50 -1.34 -16.51
C LEU A 109 -9.18 -1.57 -17.27
N ILE A 110 -8.29 -0.59 -17.17
CA ILE A 110 -6.93 -0.68 -17.67
C ILE A 110 -6.01 -0.79 -16.48
N ALA A 111 -5.11 -1.76 -16.47
CA ALA A 111 -4.08 -1.91 -15.46
C ALA A 111 -2.70 -1.92 -16.12
N GLU A 112 -1.82 -1.08 -15.60
CA GLU A 112 -0.45 -0.94 -16.07
C GLU A 112 0.51 -1.23 -14.92
N GLN A 113 1.58 -1.98 -15.19
CA GLN A 113 2.64 -2.17 -14.21
C GLN A 113 3.51 -0.92 -14.17
N ILE A 114 3.55 -0.26 -13.01
CA ILE A 114 4.32 0.97 -12.79
C ILE A 114 5.59 0.73 -11.95
N GLY A 115 5.76 -0.46 -11.41
CA GLY A 115 6.94 -0.82 -10.62
C GLY A 115 7.04 -2.33 -10.41
N ILE A 116 8.23 -2.75 -10.00
CA ILE A 116 8.53 -4.12 -9.56
C ILE A 116 9.45 -4.06 -8.35
N GLU A 117 9.43 -5.09 -7.48
CA GLU A 117 10.21 -5.17 -6.25
C GLU A 117 9.95 -3.96 -5.31
N ARG A 118 8.69 -3.48 -5.30
CA ARG A 118 8.28 -2.33 -4.52
C ARG A 118 6.91 -2.55 -3.87
N VAL A 119 6.68 -1.77 -2.82
CA VAL A 119 5.37 -1.64 -2.17
C VAL A 119 4.93 -0.18 -2.31
N LEU A 120 3.70 0.03 -2.76
CA LEU A 120 3.07 1.34 -2.82
C LEU A 120 2.54 1.69 -1.43
N LEU A 121 2.96 2.81 -0.88
CA LEU A 121 2.65 3.21 0.49
C LEU A 121 1.48 4.20 0.55
N ASP A 122 1.49 5.21 -0.31
CA ASP A 122 0.46 6.25 -0.34
C ASP A 122 0.47 7.04 -1.66
N VAL A 123 -0.57 7.83 -1.87
CA VAL A 123 -0.73 8.76 -2.99
C VAL A 123 -0.86 10.17 -2.43
N SER A 124 -0.22 11.16 -3.07
CA SER A 124 -0.35 12.55 -2.64
C SER A 124 -1.79 13.04 -2.70
N PRO A 125 -2.21 13.98 -1.84
CA PRO A 125 -3.59 14.49 -1.81
C PRO A 125 -4.09 15.05 -3.16
N GLY A 126 -3.20 15.63 -3.97
CA GLY A 126 -3.51 16.09 -5.33
C GLY A 126 -3.46 15.00 -6.39
N GLY A 127 -3.11 13.77 -6.03
CA GLY A 127 -3.08 12.64 -6.94
C GLY A 127 -1.94 12.67 -7.97
N GLN A 128 -0.90 13.47 -7.75
CA GLN A 128 0.20 13.62 -8.72
C GLN A 128 1.39 12.71 -8.43
N HIS A 129 1.56 12.30 -7.18
CA HIS A 129 2.73 11.59 -6.72
C HIS A 129 2.37 10.27 -6.04
N LEU A 130 3.19 9.25 -6.27
CA LEU A 130 3.17 7.96 -5.57
C LEU A 130 4.36 7.90 -4.63
N LEU A 131 4.12 7.36 -3.45
CA LEU A 131 5.15 7.04 -2.48
C LEU A 131 5.35 5.53 -2.44
N THR A 132 6.57 5.07 -2.62
CA THR A 132 6.89 3.65 -2.61
C THR A 132 8.12 3.37 -1.75
N VAL A 133 8.24 2.10 -1.32
CA VAL A 133 9.44 1.54 -0.73
C VAL A 133 9.83 0.26 -1.49
N PRO A 134 11.10 0.02 -1.80
CA PRO A 134 11.51 -1.27 -2.35
C PRO A 134 11.36 -2.38 -1.31
N VAL A 135 11.21 -3.62 -1.73
CA VAL A 135 11.09 -4.79 -0.83
C VAL A 135 12.27 -4.87 0.17
N GLY A 136 13.44 -4.40 -0.19
CA GLY A 136 14.59 -4.30 0.73
C GLY A 136 14.58 -3.07 1.66
N GLN A 137 13.59 -2.19 1.59
CA GLN A 137 13.35 -1.05 2.49
C GLN A 137 14.51 -0.04 2.58
N TRP A 138 15.45 -0.04 1.64
CA TRP A 138 16.64 0.82 1.71
C TRP A 138 16.39 2.28 1.33
N SER A 139 15.29 2.59 0.67
CA SER A 139 14.95 3.94 0.23
C SER A 139 13.45 4.21 0.27
N LEU A 140 13.07 5.45 0.52
CA LEU A 140 11.74 5.97 0.28
C LEU A 140 11.76 6.66 -1.08
N SER A 141 10.84 6.35 -1.98
CA SER A 141 10.88 6.80 -3.37
C SER A 141 9.60 7.52 -3.76
N LEU A 142 9.75 8.67 -4.41
CA LEU A 142 8.67 9.49 -4.96
C LEU A 142 8.59 9.28 -6.47
N HIS A 143 7.41 8.96 -6.98
CA HIS A 143 7.16 8.72 -8.40
C HIS A 143 6.03 9.60 -8.92
N GLN A 144 6.03 9.81 -10.24
CA GLN A 144 4.89 10.41 -10.94
C GLN A 144 3.76 9.37 -11.08
N VAL A 145 2.51 9.79 -10.83
CA VAL A 145 1.33 8.90 -11.01
C VAL A 145 1.10 8.54 -12.47
N GLU A 146 1.39 9.48 -13.38
CA GLU A 146 1.04 9.35 -14.79
C GLU A 146 1.69 8.13 -15.47
N ASP A 147 2.98 7.91 -15.20
CA ASP A 147 3.80 6.91 -15.87
C ASP A 147 4.69 6.06 -14.92
N GLY A 148 4.56 6.26 -13.60
CA GLY A 148 5.37 5.57 -12.60
C GLY A 148 6.84 5.98 -12.56
N SER A 149 7.24 7.03 -13.28
CA SER A 149 8.64 7.46 -13.34
C SER A 149 9.16 7.95 -11.99
N LEU A 150 10.38 7.53 -11.65
CA LEU A 150 11.03 7.95 -10.41
C LEU A 150 11.42 9.44 -10.48
N LEU A 151 10.92 10.21 -9.53
CA LEU A 151 11.26 11.64 -9.38
C LEU A 151 12.40 11.86 -8.41
N ARG A 152 12.34 11.24 -7.25
CA ARG A 152 13.29 11.41 -6.14
C ARG A 152 13.38 10.13 -5.30
N GLU A 153 14.48 10.03 -4.57
CA GLU A 153 14.73 8.92 -3.66
C GLU A 153 15.48 9.42 -2.41
N LEU A 154 15.09 8.90 -1.24
CA LEU A 154 15.71 9.18 0.04
C LEU A 154 16.26 7.89 0.65
N SER A 155 17.57 7.68 0.56
CA SER A 155 18.27 6.54 1.15
C SER A 155 18.14 6.53 2.67
N ALA A 156 17.71 5.42 3.24
CA ALA A 156 17.64 5.24 4.69
C ALA A 156 19.05 5.31 5.33
N GLN A 157 19.99 4.55 4.78
CA GLN A 157 21.33 4.41 5.34
C GLN A 157 22.12 5.73 5.37
N ASP A 158 21.90 6.60 4.37
CA ASP A 158 22.65 7.85 4.23
C ASP A 158 22.02 9.02 5.00
N ASN A 159 20.73 8.95 5.30
CA ASN A 159 19.97 10.09 5.81
C ASN A 159 19.39 9.86 7.22
N LEU A 160 19.09 8.62 7.59
CA LEU A 160 18.50 8.33 8.88
C LEU A 160 19.57 8.14 9.96
N PRO A 161 19.42 8.75 11.14
CA PRO A 161 20.29 8.46 12.26
C PRO A 161 20.03 7.04 12.78
N THR A 162 21.09 6.32 13.09
CA THR A 162 20.98 5.04 13.81
C THR A 162 20.26 5.23 15.16
N HIS A 163 19.62 4.18 15.64
CA HIS A 163 18.96 4.27 16.95
C HIS A 163 19.96 4.65 18.06
N PRO A 164 19.60 5.55 19.01
CA PRO A 164 20.53 5.98 20.07
C PRO A 164 21.10 4.85 20.93
N GLN A 165 20.40 3.73 21.02
CA GLN A 165 20.86 2.53 21.75
C GLN A 165 21.64 1.54 20.87
N SER A 166 21.81 1.85 19.58
CA SER A 166 22.63 1.01 18.70
C SER A 166 24.09 1.05 19.11
N THR A 167 24.71 -0.12 19.17
CA THR A 167 26.14 -0.26 19.48
C THR A 167 27.04 -0.19 18.25
N GLY A 168 26.47 0.13 17.10
CA GLY A 168 27.14 0.26 15.80
C GLY A 168 26.90 -0.93 14.88
N GLY A 169 26.97 -0.67 13.57
CA GLY A 169 26.80 -1.68 12.52
C GLY A 169 25.36 -2.07 12.20
N ASP A 170 24.38 -1.46 12.88
CA ASP A 170 22.97 -1.69 12.58
C ASP A 170 22.58 -0.99 11.29
N ARG A 171 21.86 -1.71 10.44
CA ARG A 171 21.24 -1.14 9.26
C ARG A 171 19.97 -0.41 9.67
N VAL A 172 19.72 0.71 9.02
CA VAL A 172 18.47 1.47 9.13
C VAL A 172 17.74 1.34 7.81
N TYR A 173 16.43 1.10 7.89
CA TYR A 173 15.55 1.00 6.73
C TYR A 173 14.18 1.57 7.04
N TRP A 174 13.48 1.97 5.97
CA TRP A 174 12.12 2.48 6.04
C TRP A 174 11.12 1.35 6.32
N ASP A 175 10.00 1.70 6.93
CA ASP A 175 8.88 0.77 7.12
C ASP A 175 8.10 0.54 5.81
N TYR A 176 7.27 -0.50 5.80
CA TYR A 176 6.23 -0.72 4.80
C TYR A 176 4.96 0.12 5.06
N GLY A 177 5.09 1.28 5.66
CA GLY A 177 4.00 2.22 5.91
C GLY A 177 4.54 3.64 5.97
N ALA A 178 3.83 4.53 5.31
CA ALA A 178 4.05 5.96 5.32
C ALA A 178 2.76 6.68 4.91
N ALA A 179 2.71 8.01 5.08
CA ALA A 179 1.54 8.80 4.74
C ALA A 179 1.93 10.19 4.24
N PHE A 180 1.30 10.66 3.17
CA PHE A 180 1.30 12.08 2.86
C PHE A 180 0.46 12.84 3.89
N VAL A 181 1.08 13.81 4.55
CA VAL A 181 0.38 14.76 5.41
C VAL A 181 -0.25 15.86 4.56
N ASN A 182 0.47 16.31 3.55
CA ASN A 182 0.01 17.25 2.52
C ASN A 182 0.90 17.09 1.27
N GLU A 183 0.82 18.02 0.32
CA GLU A 183 1.64 18.00 -0.90
C GLU A 183 3.15 18.15 -0.63
N ASP A 184 3.51 18.73 0.50
CA ASP A 184 4.88 19.09 0.82
C ASP A 184 5.52 18.21 1.89
N LEU A 185 4.72 17.40 2.64
CA LEU A 185 5.20 16.63 3.78
C LEU A 185 4.68 15.18 3.77
N ILE A 186 5.56 14.26 4.14
CA ILE A 186 5.30 12.84 4.38
C ILE A 186 5.68 12.50 5.83
N VAL A 187 4.94 11.57 6.43
CA VAL A 187 5.35 10.84 7.64
C VAL A 187 5.79 9.45 7.23
N ALA A 188 7.00 9.06 7.58
CA ALA A 188 7.53 7.71 7.36
C ALA A 188 8.30 7.22 8.58
N GLY A 189 8.37 5.93 8.80
CA GLY A 189 8.92 5.34 10.01
C GLY A 189 10.11 4.42 9.80
N THR A 190 10.73 4.08 10.94
CA THR A 190 11.82 3.10 11.07
C THR A 190 11.48 2.06 12.14
N SER A 191 10.19 1.82 12.34
CA SER A 191 9.69 1.01 13.46
C SER A 191 10.17 -0.44 13.40
N GLU A 192 10.30 -1.03 12.23
CA GLU A 192 10.75 -2.42 12.07
C GLU A 192 12.20 -2.61 12.52
N CYS A 193 13.09 -1.64 12.28
CA CYS A 193 14.46 -1.71 12.80
C CYS A 193 14.58 -1.22 14.24
N ASP A 194 13.69 -0.36 14.71
CA ASP A 194 13.72 0.21 16.05
C ASP A 194 13.04 -0.66 17.11
N VAL A 195 12.11 -1.53 16.73
CA VAL A 195 11.31 -2.37 17.63
C VAL A 195 12.15 -3.19 18.62
N ARG A 196 13.35 -3.62 18.22
CA ARG A 196 14.30 -4.34 19.09
C ARG A 196 14.80 -3.52 20.28
N TYR A 197 14.70 -2.19 20.21
CA TYR A 197 15.02 -1.27 21.29
C TYR A 197 13.81 -0.90 22.16
N GLY A 198 12.62 -1.43 21.81
CA GLY A 198 11.37 -1.18 22.53
C GLY A 198 10.72 0.17 22.26
N THR A 199 11.20 0.88 21.26
CA THR A 199 10.67 2.16 20.75
C THR A 199 10.46 2.10 19.25
N VAL A 200 9.77 3.07 18.70
CA VAL A 200 9.66 3.29 17.26
C VAL A 200 9.82 4.77 16.99
N ARG A 201 10.35 5.11 15.82
CA ARG A 201 10.57 6.49 15.43
C ARG A 201 9.88 6.75 14.09
N HIS A 202 9.26 7.91 14.01
CA HIS A 202 8.68 8.43 12.77
C HIS A 202 9.29 9.79 12.45
N TRP A 203 9.38 10.08 11.18
CA TRP A 203 10.08 11.21 10.64
C TRP A 203 9.16 12.03 9.74
N LEU A 204 9.31 13.35 9.77
CA LEU A 204 8.80 14.22 8.73
C LEU A 204 9.82 14.27 7.58
N VAL A 205 9.32 14.08 6.38
CA VAL A 205 10.09 14.13 5.13
C VAL A 205 9.51 15.19 4.22
N ASP A 206 10.36 16.11 3.78
CA ASP A 206 10.02 17.14 2.78
C ASP A 206 9.87 16.49 1.41
N VAL A 207 8.72 16.67 0.77
CA VAL A 207 8.40 16.03 -0.53
C VAL A 207 9.23 16.64 -1.67
N PRO A 208 9.29 18.00 -1.86
CA PRO A 208 10.02 18.58 -2.97
C PRO A 208 11.51 18.21 -3.01
N GLY A 209 12.14 18.14 -1.85
CA GLY A 209 13.55 17.80 -1.73
C GLY A 209 13.82 16.31 -1.49
N MET A 210 12.82 15.52 -1.13
CA MET A 210 12.96 14.19 -0.52
C MET A 210 14.06 14.21 0.54
N SER A 211 13.87 15.03 1.55
CA SER A 211 14.85 15.26 2.61
C SER A 211 14.24 15.13 4.00
N LEU A 212 15.01 14.51 4.89
CA LEU A 212 14.63 14.34 6.28
C LEU A 212 14.52 15.72 6.95
N GLN A 213 13.42 15.98 7.65
CA GLN A 213 13.21 17.19 8.42
C GLN A 213 13.43 16.92 9.90
N ASP A 214 12.41 16.45 10.60
CA ASP A 214 12.43 16.25 12.04
C ASP A 214 11.90 14.86 12.44
N GLU A 215 12.31 14.40 13.62
CA GLU A 215 11.70 13.25 14.30
C GLU A 215 10.39 13.68 14.96
N ILE A 216 9.33 12.91 14.78
CA ILE A 216 8.02 13.19 15.37
C ILE A 216 8.02 12.79 16.85
N SER A 217 7.75 13.77 17.73
CA SER A 217 7.53 13.52 19.14
C SER A 217 6.06 13.28 19.43
N TYR A 218 5.72 12.07 19.84
CA TYR A 218 4.36 11.73 20.27
C TYR A 218 4.15 11.95 21.76
N PRO A 219 2.92 12.32 22.22
CA PRO A 219 2.63 12.56 23.64
C PRO A 219 2.66 11.30 24.49
N PHE A 220 2.67 10.12 23.85
CA PHE A 220 2.81 8.81 24.49
C PHE A 220 3.46 7.82 23.49
N PRO A 221 4.00 6.69 23.96
CA PRO A 221 4.63 5.71 23.07
C PRO A 221 3.66 5.17 22.02
N VAL A 222 4.09 5.21 20.75
CA VAL A 222 3.41 4.60 19.61
C VAL A 222 4.13 3.32 19.19
N TRP A 223 3.52 2.56 18.31
CA TRP A 223 4.06 1.29 17.83
C TRP A 223 3.72 1.04 16.38
N GLY A 224 4.61 0.34 15.66
CA GLY A 224 4.46 0.03 14.26
C GLY A 224 4.67 1.21 13.32
N PRO A 225 4.49 1.00 12.01
CA PRO A 225 4.63 2.04 11.00
C PRO A 225 3.51 3.08 11.08
N ALA A 226 3.74 4.23 10.48
CA ALA A 226 2.71 5.23 10.20
C ALA A 226 1.97 4.83 8.92
N HIS A 227 0.66 4.74 8.98
CA HIS A 227 -0.19 4.43 7.82
C HIS A 227 -1.06 5.63 7.46
N SER A 228 -1.32 5.82 6.17
CA SER A 228 -2.23 6.88 5.71
C SER A 228 -3.64 6.66 6.27
N ALA A 229 -4.25 7.73 6.77
CA ALA A 229 -5.66 7.77 7.13
C ALA A 229 -6.46 8.67 6.18
N GLY A 230 -5.78 9.25 5.18
CA GLY A 230 -6.33 10.24 4.27
C GLY A 230 -6.49 11.62 4.89
N GLY A 231 -6.69 12.63 4.05
CA GLY A 231 -6.97 14.00 4.50
C GLY A 231 -5.86 14.67 5.32
N GLY A 232 -4.61 14.27 5.14
CA GLY A 232 -3.47 14.79 5.88
C GLY A 232 -3.29 14.17 7.27
N ALA A 233 -4.01 13.11 7.58
CA ALA A 233 -3.89 12.37 8.81
C ALA A 233 -3.16 11.04 8.60
N TRP A 234 -2.51 10.56 9.65
CA TRP A 234 -1.94 9.22 9.70
C TRP A 234 -2.36 8.49 10.97
N TYR A 235 -2.24 7.19 10.98
CA TYR A 235 -2.50 6.43 12.19
C TYR A 235 -1.35 5.50 12.54
N THR A 236 -1.28 5.17 13.83
CA THR A 236 -0.41 4.13 14.39
C THR A 236 -1.24 3.21 15.25
N VAL A 237 -0.76 2.00 15.47
CA VAL A 237 -1.42 1.07 16.38
C VAL A 237 -0.72 1.06 17.76
N SER A 238 -1.43 0.68 18.81
CA SER A 238 -0.82 0.42 20.12
C SER A 238 0.00 -0.87 20.09
N LYS A 239 0.96 -1.00 21.03
CA LYS A 239 1.83 -2.18 21.14
C LYS A 239 1.06 -3.50 21.30
N ASP A 240 -0.04 -3.49 22.00
CA ASP A 240 -0.93 -4.64 22.21
C ASP A 240 -1.96 -4.83 21.07
N ARG A 241 -1.92 -3.95 20.07
CA ARG A 241 -2.83 -3.94 18.90
C ARG A 241 -4.32 -3.82 19.26
N THR A 242 -4.64 -3.22 20.41
CA THR A 242 -6.01 -3.01 20.87
C THR A 242 -6.56 -1.63 20.54
N SER A 243 -5.69 -0.69 20.13
CA SER A 243 -6.05 0.69 19.86
C SER A 243 -5.40 1.21 18.59
N VAL A 244 -6.12 2.05 17.89
CA VAL A 244 -5.62 2.85 16.76
C VAL A 244 -5.54 4.30 17.22
N ASN A 245 -4.39 4.92 17.02
CA ASN A 245 -4.16 6.33 17.34
C ASN A 245 -4.13 7.12 16.04
N LEU A 246 -5.03 8.08 15.90
CA LEU A 246 -5.09 8.98 14.76
C LEU A 246 -4.32 10.26 15.08
N TRP A 247 -3.50 10.69 14.14
CA TRP A 247 -2.62 11.85 14.26
C TRP A 247 -2.85 12.84 13.13
N GLN A 248 -2.63 14.10 13.42
CA GLN A 248 -2.63 15.18 12.45
C GLN A 248 -1.63 16.24 12.94
N LEU A 249 -0.97 16.94 12.01
CA LEU A 249 -0.17 18.11 12.39
C LEU A 249 -1.09 19.18 12.94
N ALA A 250 -0.62 19.87 13.98
CA ALA A 250 -1.29 21.08 14.46
C ALA A 250 -1.07 22.21 13.44
N ASP A 251 -2.12 22.99 13.23
CA ASP A 251 -2.08 24.21 12.42
C ASP A 251 -1.13 25.26 13.00
#